data_a7d7a8346deaf6861f1c74d9376c7eeb
#
_entry.id   a7d7a8346deaf6861f1c74d9376c7eeb
#
_cell.length_a   1.000
_cell.length_b   1.000
_cell.length_c   1.000
_cell.angle_alpha   90.00
_cell.angle_beta   90.00
_cell.angle_gamma   90.00
#
_symmetry.space_group_name_H-M   'P 1'
#
loop_
_entity.id
_entity.type
_entity.pdbx_description
1 polymer ?
#
loop_
_entity_poly.entity_id
_entity_poly.type
_entity_poly.pdbx_seq_one_letter_code
_entity_poly.pdbx_strand_id
1 'polypeptide(L)'
;IAIIFIWILYSFILYGKFSIWIVSFFENAFRMEYKAALNLYQQIFRNSMELFMILAMVIVFFIIFRVYLNWFTKYFSEINQGIDSLIKEDVGEVALSPELLAIEKKINSIKHILEQRKFETQMAEQRKNELIVYLAHDLKTPLTSVIGYLTLLRDESQISEELRKKYLSISLDKAERLEDLINEFFEITRFNLSNISLEYSTVSLTRMLEQLTYEFKPTLMSKNLKYTLNVTPNMMIRCDVNKMQRVFDNLLRNAVYYSFEDTTIEITAVQEDDYIKLKFINHSNTIPEEKLERIFEQFYRLDTSRNSNSGRAGLGLAIAKEIVELHNGTITAHSENNIIIFKVIIPIVGNL
;
A
#
# COMPACT_ATOMS: atom_id res chain seq x y z
N ILE A 1 35.00 21.03 -35.30
CA ILE A 1 36.19 20.20 -35.65
C ILE A 1 36.17 19.88 -37.15
N ALA A 2 35.06 19.33 -37.72
CA ALA A 2 35.00 19.02 -39.16
C ALA A 2 35.22 20.23 -40.06
N ILE A 3 34.60 21.37 -39.77
CA ILE A 3 34.75 22.63 -40.50
C ILE A 3 36.21 23.10 -40.48
N ILE A 4 36.87 23.03 -39.32
CA ILE A 4 38.27 23.42 -39.15
C ILE A 4 39.16 22.48 -39.92
N PHE A 5 38.90 21.18 -39.92
CA PHE A 5 39.67 20.19 -40.69
C PHE A 5 39.50 20.39 -42.20
N ILE A 6 38.28 20.60 -42.69
CA ILE A 6 38.00 20.92 -44.09
C ILE A 6 38.68 22.23 -44.48
N TRP A 7 38.69 23.25 -43.64
CA TRP A 7 39.37 24.53 -43.89
C TRP A 7 40.88 24.36 -43.96
N ILE A 8 41.49 23.56 -43.08
CA ILE A 8 42.93 23.24 -43.09
C ILE A 8 43.28 22.48 -44.38
N LEU A 9 42.48 21.46 -44.74
CA LEU A 9 42.68 20.67 -45.95
C LEU A 9 42.57 21.54 -47.19
N TYR A 10 41.56 22.38 -47.26
CA TYR A 10 41.36 23.34 -48.36
C TYR A 10 42.50 24.35 -48.45
N SER A 11 42.95 24.90 -47.32
CA SER A 11 44.11 25.81 -47.26
C SER A 11 45.37 25.13 -47.68
N PHE A 12 45.64 23.89 -47.23
CA PHE A 12 46.83 23.13 -47.65
C PHE A 12 46.87 22.86 -49.14
N ILE A 13 45.76 22.59 -49.76
CA ILE A 13 45.60 22.37 -51.19
C ILE A 13 45.77 23.69 -52.00
N LEU A 14 45.08 24.78 -51.56
CA LEU A 14 45.07 26.08 -52.25
C LEU A 14 46.43 26.79 -52.21
N TYR A 15 47.17 26.70 -51.08
CA TYR A 15 48.50 27.34 -50.98
C TYR A 15 49.61 26.56 -51.69
N GLY A 16 49.26 25.57 -52.52
CA GLY A 16 50.23 24.86 -53.38
C GLY A 16 51.18 23.91 -52.62
N LYS A 17 51.08 23.79 -51.31
CA LYS A 17 51.94 22.89 -50.52
C LYS A 17 51.72 21.43 -50.89
N PHE A 18 50.51 21.06 -51.21
CA PHE A 18 50.13 19.71 -51.64
C PHE A 18 50.80 19.39 -52.98
N SER A 19 50.82 20.31 -53.92
CA SER A 19 51.46 20.10 -55.25
C SER A 19 52.98 19.92 -55.12
N ILE A 20 53.62 20.77 -54.32
CA ILE A 20 55.06 20.67 -54.01
C ILE A 20 55.40 19.32 -53.40
N TRP A 21 54.59 18.90 -52.39
CA TRP A 21 54.79 17.63 -51.71
C TRP A 21 54.61 16.42 -52.63
N ILE A 22 53.58 16.37 -53.47
CA ILE A 22 53.32 15.29 -54.42
C ILE A 22 54.38 15.24 -55.50
N VAL A 23 54.79 16.39 -56.06
CA VAL A 23 55.85 16.45 -57.09
C VAL A 23 57.17 15.95 -56.49
N SER A 24 57.53 16.39 -55.30
CA SER A 24 58.75 15.90 -54.59
C SER A 24 58.67 14.41 -54.26
N PHE A 25 57.46 13.88 -53.93
CA PHE A 25 57.23 12.44 -53.76
C PHE A 25 57.49 11.67 -55.06
N PHE A 26 56.98 12.15 -56.19
CA PHE A 26 57.17 11.50 -57.49
C PHE A 26 58.68 11.55 -57.94
N GLU A 27 59.34 12.66 -57.69
CA GLU A 27 60.79 12.77 -57.95
C GLU A 27 61.57 11.71 -57.15
N ASN A 28 61.30 11.61 -55.88
CA ASN A 28 62.06 10.73 -54.98
C ASN A 28 61.68 9.24 -55.15
N ALA A 29 60.35 8.92 -55.21
CA ALA A 29 59.89 7.54 -55.27
C ALA A 29 60.14 6.89 -56.66
N PHE A 30 59.94 7.65 -57.77
CA PHE A 30 60.04 7.12 -59.08
C PHE A 30 61.31 7.59 -59.82
N ARG A 31 62.19 8.38 -59.16
CA ARG A 31 63.45 8.95 -59.77
C ARG A 31 63.19 9.69 -61.07
N MET A 32 62.14 10.46 -61.12
CA MET A 32 61.72 11.20 -62.32
C MET A 32 62.32 12.61 -62.32
N GLU A 33 62.54 13.17 -63.56
CA GLU A 33 62.87 14.56 -63.67
C GLU A 33 61.71 15.47 -63.29
N TYR A 34 62.01 16.65 -62.66
CA TYR A 34 60.98 17.59 -62.12
C TYR A 34 59.84 17.88 -63.13
N LYS A 35 60.20 18.10 -64.47
CA LYS A 35 59.19 18.34 -65.51
C LYS A 35 58.26 17.17 -65.75
N ALA A 36 58.73 15.93 -65.68
CA ALA A 36 57.93 14.71 -65.83
C ALA A 36 57.03 14.52 -64.58
N ALA A 37 57.56 14.70 -63.42
CA ALA A 37 56.80 14.65 -62.14
C ALA A 37 55.66 15.70 -62.07
N LEU A 38 55.93 16.93 -62.52
CA LEU A 38 54.94 18.00 -62.61
C LEU A 38 53.81 17.71 -63.62
N ASN A 39 54.16 17.19 -64.77
CA ASN A 39 53.16 16.78 -65.76
C ASN A 39 52.28 15.66 -65.23
N LEU A 40 52.84 14.67 -64.57
CA LEU A 40 52.08 13.58 -63.94
C LEU A 40 51.14 14.09 -62.83
N TYR A 41 51.62 15.02 -61.98
CA TYR A 41 50.77 15.69 -61.04
C TYR A 41 49.62 16.44 -61.67
N GLN A 42 49.87 17.22 -62.75
CA GLN A 42 48.80 17.95 -63.43
C GLN A 42 47.78 17.02 -64.05
N GLN A 43 48.22 15.92 -64.62
CA GLN A 43 47.33 14.96 -65.28
C GLN A 43 46.47 14.17 -64.36
N ILE A 44 47.04 13.71 -63.19
CA ILE A 44 46.35 12.87 -62.24
C ILE A 44 45.53 13.72 -61.22
N PHE A 45 46.16 14.75 -60.67
CA PHE A 45 45.57 15.46 -59.56
C PHE A 45 44.85 16.75 -59.92
N ARG A 46 45.50 17.62 -60.76
CA ARG A 46 44.91 18.91 -61.08
C ARG A 46 43.66 18.80 -61.93
N ASN A 47 43.62 17.87 -62.90
CA ASN A 47 42.45 17.66 -63.72
C ASN A 47 41.31 16.88 -63.03
N SER A 48 41.63 16.16 -61.98
CA SER A 48 40.63 15.37 -61.20
C SER A 48 40.44 15.88 -59.76
N MET A 49 40.83 17.14 -59.50
CA MET A 49 40.86 17.76 -58.18
C MET A 49 39.49 17.69 -57.47
N GLU A 50 38.42 17.96 -58.21
CA GLU A 50 37.04 17.89 -57.71
C GLU A 50 36.68 16.48 -57.18
N LEU A 51 37.09 15.44 -57.92
CA LEU A 51 36.84 14.06 -57.55
C LEU A 51 37.59 13.65 -56.26
N PHE A 52 38.86 14.07 -56.12
CA PHE A 52 39.62 13.84 -54.88
C PHE A 52 39.06 14.61 -53.70
N MET A 53 38.55 15.83 -53.90
CA MET A 53 37.87 16.61 -52.86
C MET A 53 36.58 15.91 -52.39
N ILE A 54 35.75 15.42 -53.32
CA ILE A 54 34.54 14.66 -52.99
C ILE A 54 34.91 13.39 -52.21
N LEU A 55 35.91 12.63 -52.69
CA LEU A 55 36.37 11.42 -52.02
C LEU A 55 36.85 11.69 -50.58
N ALA A 56 37.65 12.75 -50.40
CA ALA A 56 38.13 13.15 -49.08
C ALA A 56 36.96 13.54 -48.16
N MET A 57 35.97 14.28 -48.68
CA MET A 57 34.75 14.65 -47.92
C MET A 57 33.96 13.40 -47.50
N VAL A 58 33.79 12.42 -48.38
CA VAL A 58 33.11 11.16 -48.09
C VAL A 58 33.85 10.37 -47.00
N ILE A 59 35.18 10.29 -47.10
CA ILE A 59 36.00 9.61 -46.08
C ILE A 59 35.84 10.29 -44.71
N VAL A 60 35.94 11.61 -44.65
CA VAL A 60 35.76 12.39 -43.40
C VAL A 60 34.34 12.20 -42.84
N PHE A 61 33.34 12.22 -43.74
CA PHE A 61 31.96 11.94 -43.34
C PHE A 61 31.83 10.56 -42.68
N PHE A 62 32.37 9.51 -43.30
CA PHE A 62 32.30 8.15 -42.71
C PHE A 62 33.05 8.02 -41.39
N ILE A 63 34.19 8.70 -41.23
CA ILE A 63 34.93 8.70 -39.96
C ILE A 63 34.08 9.36 -38.86
N ILE A 64 33.53 10.55 -39.13
CA ILE A 64 32.68 11.27 -38.16
C ILE A 64 31.43 10.44 -37.87
N PHE A 65 30.77 9.88 -38.86
CA PHE A 65 29.60 9.04 -38.72
C PHE A 65 29.88 7.81 -37.86
N ARG A 66 31.01 7.14 -38.06
CA ARG A 66 31.44 5.98 -37.27
C ARG A 66 31.67 6.37 -35.78
N VAL A 67 32.31 7.50 -35.53
CA VAL A 67 32.50 8.00 -34.17
C VAL A 67 31.16 8.29 -33.49
N TYR A 68 30.25 8.94 -34.25
CA TYR A 68 28.90 9.23 -33.73
C TYR A 68 28.11 7.97 -33.43
N LEU A 69 28.14 6.97 -34.33
CA LEU A 69 27.46 5.68 -34.10
C LEU A 69 28.01 4.94 -32.88
N ASN A 70 29.33 4.92 -32.69
CA ASN A 70 29.91 4.30 -31.49
C ASN A 70 29.47 5.00 -30.19
N TRP A 71 29.36 6.30 -30.23
CA TRP A 71 28.89 7.10 -29.11
C TRP A 71 27.42 6.83 -28.80
N PHE A 72 26.58 6.79 -29.83
CA PHE A 72 25.18 6.48 -29.75
C PHE A 72 24.92 5.07 -29.19
N THR A 73 25.62 4.04 -29.70
CA THR A 73 25.48 2.66 -29.21
C THR A 73 25.91 2.51 -27.74
N LYS A 74 26.90 3.27 -27.31
CA LYS A 74 27.32 3.30 -25.89
C LYS A 74 26.17 3.79 -24.98
N TYR A 75 25.56 4.93 -25.30
CA TYR A 75 24.43 5.45 -24.51
C TYR A 75 23.22 4.51 -24.52
N PHE A 76 22.94 3.93 -25.66
CA PHE A 76 21.85 2.95 -25.75
C PHE A 76 22.11 1.71 -24.87
N SER A 77 23.35 1.23 -24.84
CA SER A 77 23.76 0.13 -23.97
C SER A 77 23.65 0.51 -22.47
N GLU A 78 24.07 1.73 -22.08
CA GLU A 78 23.94 2.22 -20.71
C GLU A 78 22.47 2.30 -20.26
N ILE A 79 21.60 2.81 -21.12
CA ILE A 79 20.14 2.85 -20.83
C ILE A 79 19.57 1.45 -20.66
N ASN A 80 19.89 0.52 -21.57
CA ASN A 80 19.42 -0.87 -21.46
C ASN A 80 19.92 -1.53 -20.16
N GLN A 81 21.18 -1.34 -19.79
CA GLN A 81 21.70 -1.85 -18.51
C GLN A 81 20.97 -1.25 -17.30
N GLY A 82 20.66 0.06 -17.38
CA GLY A 82 19.85 0.74 -16.36
C GLY A 82 18.43 0.15 -16.26
N ILE A 83 17.80 -0.17 -17.38
CA ILE A 83 16.47 -0.82 -17.39
C ILE A 83 16.56 -2.27 -16.88
N ASP A 84 17.59 -3.02 -17.28
CA ASP A 84 17.80 -4.39 -16.81
C ASP A 84 18.03 -4.45 -15.29
N SER A 85 18.61 -3.40 -14.71
CA SER A 85 18.79 -3.30 -13.25
C SER A 85 17.47 -3.15 -12.48
N LEU A 86 16.37 -2.69 -13.13
CA LEU A 86 15.04 -2.66 -12.52
C LEU A 86 14.47 -4.07 -12.31
N ILE A 87 14.90 -5.03 -13.13
CA ILE A 87 14.43 -6.42 -13.08
C ILE A 87 15.30 -7.25 -12.13
N LYS A 88 16.59 -6.90 -12.04
CA LYS A 88 17.52 -7.57 -11.12
C LYS A 88 17.39 -6.98 -9.73
N GLU A 89 17.39 -7.83 -8.72
CA GLU A 89 17.33 -7.41 -7.31
C GLU A 89 18.65 -6.76 -6.82
N ASP A 90 19.31 -6.02 -7.67
CA ASP A 90 20.58 -5.37 -7.34
C ASP A 90 20.34 -4.06 -6.57
N VAL A 91 20.96 -3.94 -5.42
CA VAL A 91 20.62 -3.00 -4.33
C VAL A 91 21.17 -1.58 -4.54
N GLY A 92 21.76 -1.26 -5.70
CA GLY A 92 22.38 0.03 -5.94
C GLY A 92 21.53 1.00 -6.76
N GLU A 93 21.75 2.31 -6.58
CA GLU A 93 21.25 3.30 -7.53
C GLU A 93 21.95 3.10 -8.89
N VAL A 94 21.20 3.28 -9.96
CA VAL A 94 21.73 3.24 -11.32
C VAL A 94 22.47 4.55 -11.57
N ALA A 95 23.74 4.46 -11.92
CA ALA A 95 24.55 5.60 -12.35
C ALA A 95 24.78 5.52 -13.85
N LEU A 96 24.42 6.57 -14.60
CA LEU A 96 24.61 6.70 -16.05
C LEU A 96 25.59 7.84 -16.34
N SER A 97 25.95 7.98 -17.62
CA SER A 97 26.76 9.11 -18.07
C SER A 97 26.05 10.45 -17.78
N PRO A 98 26.80 11.55 -17.51
CA PRO A 98 26.22 12.85 -17.15
C PRO A 98 25.18 13.39 -18.13
N GLU A 99 25.31 13.03 -19.42
CA GLU A 99 24.39 13.40 -20.48
C GLU A 99 23.01 12.72 -20.35
N LEU A 100 22.95 11.61 -19.63
CA LEU A 100 21.74 10.82 -19.37
C LEU A 100 21.15 11.06 -17.99
N LEU A 101 21.55 12.09 -17.26
CA LEU A 101 21.11 12.38 -15.88
C LEU A 101 19.58 12.45 -15.73
N ALA A 102 18.87 12.94 -16.75
CA ALA A 102 17.41 12.98 -16.71
C ALA A 102 16.78 11.58 -16.77
N ILE A 103 17.41 10.66 -17.52
CA ILE A 103 16.98 9.25 -17.63
C ILE A 103 17.35 8.49 -16.36
N GLU A 104 18.54 8.71 -15.83
CA GLU A 104 19.01 8.16 -14.54
C GLU A 104 18.02 8.45 -13.41
N LYS A 105 17.65 9.73 -13.23
CA LYS A 105 16.65 10.14 -12.22
C LYS A 105 15.31 9.43 -12.42
N LYS A 106 14.87 9.26 -13.66
CA LYS A 106 13.62 8.58 -13.97
C LYS A 106 13.68 7.08 -13.64
N ILE A 107 14.77 6.42 -14.01
CA ILE A 107 15.00 5.00 -13.71
C ILE A 107 15.04 4.78 -12.18
N ASN A 108 15.80 5.59 -11.45
CA ASN A 108 15.89 5.49 -9.99
C ASN A 108 14.55 5.80 -9.29
N SER A 109 13.77 6.75 -9.80
CA SER A 109 12.41 7.00 -9.29
C SER A 109 11.48 5.80 -9.51
N ILE A 110 11.51 5.17 -10.70
CA ILE A 110 10.73 3.96 -10.98
C ILE A 110 11.17 2.82 -10.06
N LYS A 111 12.48 2.63 -9.87
CA LYS A 111 13.05 1.63 -8.97
C LYS A 111 12.50 1.78 -7.56
N HIS A 112 12.56 3.00 -7.02
CA HIS A 112 12.03 3.30 -5.68
C HIS A 112 10.53 2.98 -5.56
N ILE A 113 9.72 3.35 -6.56
CA ILE A 113 8.28 3.02 -6.58
C ILE A 113 8.06 1.50 -6.61
N LEU A 114 8.85 0.75 -7.40
CA LEU A 114 8.75 -0.72 -7.46
C LEU A 114 9.14 -1.38 -6.12
N GLU A 115 10.22 -0.92 -5.49
CA GLU A 115 10.66 -1.39 -4.17
C GLU A 115 9.62 -1.11 -3.09
N GLN A 116 9.04 0.09 -3.08
CA GLN A 116 7.96 0.44 -2.16
C GLN A 116 6.74 -0.47 -2.36
N ARG A 117 6.30 -0.66 -3.60
CA ARG A 117 5.17 -1.57 -3.90
C ARG A 117 5.45 -3.02 -3.51
N LYS A 118 6.68 -3.50 -3.76
CA LYS A 118 7.10 -4.84 -3.34
C LYS A 118 7.01 -4.99 -1.82
N PHE A 119 7.55 -4.00 -1.09
CA PHE A 119 7.47 -3.98 0.37
C PHE A 119 6.02 -3.94 0.87
N GLU A 120 5.18 -3.08 0.32
CA GLU A 120 3.74 -3.00 0.67
C GLU A 120 3.02 -4.33 0.40
N THR A 121 3.33 -4.99 -0.73
CA THR A 121 2.76 -6.30 -1.07
C THR A 121 3.21 -7.39 -0.10
N GLN A 122 4.50 -7.43 0.24
CA GLN A 122 5.04 -8.39 1.22
C GLN A 122 4.42 -8.19 2.60
N MET A 123 4.28 -6.93 3.05
CA MET A 123 3.63 -6.61 4.32
C MET A 123 2.15 -7.00 4.33
N ALA A 124 1.44 -6.81 3.21
CA ALA A 124 0.05 -7.24 3.08
C ALA A 124 -0.08 -8.77 3.12
N GLU A 125 0.83 -9.49 2.44
CA GLU A 125 0.86 -10.96 2.47
C GLU A 125 1.21 -11.50 3.86
N GLN A 126 2.17 -10.89 4.53
CA GLN A 126 2.52 -11.26 5.90
C GLN A 126 1.33 -11.06 6.84
N ARG A 127 0.65 -9.91 6.79
CA ARG A 127 -0.56 -9.65 7.59
C ARG A 127 -1.66 -10.68 7.31
N LYS A 128 -1.86 -11.05 6.04
CA LYS A 128 -2.81 -12.10 5.65
C LYS A 128 -2.45 -13.45 6.27
N ASN A 129 -1.17 -13.83 6.26
CA ASN A 129 -0.71 -15.09 6.84
C ASN A 129 -0.84 -15.10 8.37
N GLU A 130 -0.48 -14.01 9.04
CA GLU A 130 -0.69 -13.83 10.47
C GLU A 130 -2.17 -13.98 10.83
N LEU A 131 -3.07 -13.35 10.04
CA LEU A 131 -4.52 -13.47 10.16
C LEU A 131 -4.98 -14.93 10.16
N ILE A 132 -4.51 -15.72 9.20
CA ILE A 132 -4.87 -17.15 9.07
C ILE A 132 -4.42 -17.95 10.30
N VAL A 133 -3.19 -17.71 10.76
CA VAL A 133 -2.61 -18.41 11.94
C VAL A 133 -3.39 -18.08 13.21
N TYR A 134 -3.68 -16.80 13.46
CA TYR A 134 -4.47 -16.38 14.62
C TYR A 134 -5.86 -16.99 14.61
N LEU A 135 -6.52 -16.93 13.47
CA LEU A 135 -7.87 -17.50 13.33
C LEU A 135 -7.89 -19.00 13.59
N ALA A 136 -6.95 -19.74 12.97
CA ALA A 136 -6.86 -21.19 13.18
C ALA A 136 -6.69 -21.56 14.66
N HIS A 137 -5.88 -20.78 15.40
CA HIS A 137 -5.72 -20.95 16.85
C HIS A 137 -7.00 -20.65 17.63
N ASP A 138 -7.65 -19.52 17.33
CA ASP A 138 -8.82 -19.05 18.07
C ASP A 138 -10.08 -19.85 17.76
N LEU A 139 -10.19 -20.46 16.57
CA LEU A 139 -11.23 -21.44 16.24
C LEU A 139 -10.98 -22.81 16.87
N LYS A 140 -9.72 -23.25 16.95
CA LYS A 140 -9.35 -24.57 17.52
C LYS A 140 -9.73 -24.66 18.99
N THR A 141 -9.52 -23.60 19.77
CA THR A 141 -9.74 -23.60 21.22
C THR A 141 -11.21 -23.87 21.63
N PRO A 142 -12.24 -23.13 21.16
CA PRO A 142 -13.64 -23.44 21.44
C PRO A 142 -14.08 -24.78 20.85
N LEU A 143 -13.61 -25.12 19.65
CA LEU A 143 -13.94 -26.41 19.02
C LEU A 143 -13.44 -27.60 19.86
N THR A 144 -12.21 -27.55 20.34
CA THR A 144 -11.64 -28.58 21.24
C THR A 144 -12.45 -28.70 22.51
N SER A 145 -12.92 -27.58 23.08
CA SER A 145 -13.78 -27.58 24.28
C SER A 145 -15.12 -28.23 24.01
N VAL A 146 -15.79 -27.87 22.90
CA VAL A 146 -17.07 -28.50 22.48
C VAL A 146 -16.89 -30.01 22.35
N ILE A 147 -15.89 -30.45 21.59
CA ILE A 147 -15.62 -31.88 21.40
C ILE A 147 -15.34 -32.57 22.76
N GLY A 148 -14.53 -31.95 23.63
CA GLY A 148 -14.19 -32.49 24.95
C GLY A 148 -15.42 -32.71 25.84
N TYR A 149 -16.29 -31.70 26.00
CA TYR A 149 -17.49 -31.82 26.81
C TYR A 149 -18.52 -32.77 26.23
N LEU A 150 -18.71 -32.80 24.90
CA LEU A 150 -19.57 -33.76 24.24
C LEU A 150 -19.02 -35.21 24.35
N THR A 151 -17.71 -35.38 24.32
CA THR A 151 -17.07 -36.69 24.54
C THR A 151 -17.30 -37.17 25.97
N LEU A 152 -17.13 -36.29 26.98
CA LEU A 152 -17.45 -36.62 28.37
C LEU A 152 -18.94 -37.01 28.54
N LEU A 153 -19.85 -36.29 27.92
CA LEU A 153 -21.29 -36.59 27.96
C LEU A 153 -21.64 -37.93 27.29
N ARG A 154 -20.89 -38.32 26.27
CA ARG A 154 -21.10 -39.60 25.54
C ARG A 154 -20.55 -40.81 26.32
N ASP A 155 -19.34 -40.65 26.89
CA ASP A 155 -18.56 -41.80 27.38
C ASP A 155 -18.86 -42.08 28.88
N GLU A 156 -19.31 -41.08 29.65
CA GLU A 156 -19.68 -41.21 31.07
C GLU A 156 -21.16 -41.56 31.26
N SER A 157 -21.46 -42.82 31.58
CA SER A 157 -22.83 -43.29 31.73
C SER A 157 -23.49 -42.86 33.05
N GLN A 158 -22.73 -42.39 34.07
CA GLN A 158 -23.23 -42.05 35.41
C GLN A 158 -23.09 -40.58 35.77
N ILE A 159 -23.20 -39.67 34.80
CA ILE A 159 -23.16 -38.22 35.05
C ILE A 159 -24.46 -37.78 35.73
N SER A 160 -24.34 -36.96 36.80
CA SER A 160 -25.49 -36.30 37.44
C SER A 160 -26.21 -35.37 36.45
N GLU A 161 -27.52 -35.22 36.58
CA GLU A 161 -28.34 -34.36 35.72
C GLU A 161 -27.85 -32.88 35.75
N GLU A 162 -27.39 -32.44 36.91
CA GLU A 162 -26.78 -31.10 37.09
C GLU A 162 -25.52 -30.94 36.25
N LEU A 163 -24.62 -31.92 36.32
CA LEU A 163 -23.37 -31.90 35.55
C LEU A 163 -23.61 -32.02 34.06
N ARG A 164 -24.61 -32.80 33.66
CA ARG A 164 -25.04 -32.91 32.25
C ARG A 164 -25.52 -31.58 31.72
N LYS A 165 -26.39 -30.87 32.47
CA LYS A 165 -26.87 -29.54 32.09
C LYS A 165 -25.71 -28.56 31.96
N LYS A 166 -24.78 -28.59 32.92
CA LYS A 166 -23.58 -27.73 32.93
C LYS A 166 -22.69 -27.97 31.67
N TYR A 167 -22.41 -29.22 31.33
CA TYR A 167 -21.60 -29.55 30.17
C TYR A 167 -22.28 -29.18 28.85
N LEU A 168 -23.59 -29.36 28.76
CA LEU A 168 -24.39 -28.89 27.58
C LEU A 168 -24.35 -27.38 27.45
N SER A 169 -24.54 -26.63 28.56
CA SER A 169 -24.47 -25.17 28.56
C SER A 169 -23.10 -24.68 28.09
N ILE A 170 -22.00 -25.25 28.65
CA ILE A 170 -20.64 -24.88 28.24
C ILE A 170 -20.41 -25.20 26.76
N SER A 171 -20.91 -26.36 26.29
CA SER A 171 -20.77 -26.73 24.87
C SER A 171 -21.51 -25.76 23.96
N LEU A 172 -22.70 -25.35 24.34
CA LEU A 172 -23.53 -24.38 23.59
C LEU A 172 -22.83 -23.01 23.56
N ASP A 173 -22.41 -22.49 24.70
CA ASP A 173 -21.67 -21.19 24.80
C ASP A 173 -20.42 -21.18 23.91
N LYS A 174 -19.71 -22.32 23.85
CA LYS A 174 -18.50 -22.44 23.00
C LYS A 174 -18.81 -22.56 21.52
N ALA A 175 -19.95 -23.22 21.16
CA ALA A 175 -20.41 -23.31 19.78
C ALA A 175 -20.91 -21.95 19.24
N GLU A 176 -21.69 -21.22 20.04
CA GLU A 176 -22.11 -19.83 19.73
C GLU A 176 -20.89 -18.91 19.55
N ARG A 177 -19.90 -19.07 20.41
CA ARG A 177 -18.63 -18.34 20.29
C ARG A 177 -17.89 -18.67 18.98
N LEU A 178 -17.90 -19.95 18.56
CA LEU A 178 -17.29 -20.37 17.29
C LEU A 178 -18.01 -19.76 16.11
N GLU A 179 -19.34 -19.70 16.16
CA GLU A 179 -20.18 -19.06 15.14
C GLU A 179 -19.83 -17.56 15.01
N ASP A 180 -19.74 -16.84 16.13
CA ASP A 180 -19.33 -15.43 16.15
C ASP A 180 -17.97 -15.21 15.48
N LEU A 181 -16.96 -16.04 15.81
CA LEU A 181 -15.61 -15.95 15.22
C LEU A 181 -15.62 -16.20 13.71
N ILE A 182 -16.41 -17.18 13.26
CA ILE A 182 -16.58 -17.47 11.83
C ILE A 182 -17.22 -16.27 11.12
N ASN A 183 -18.26 -15.69 11.68
CA ASN A 183 -18.95 -14.54 11.12
C ASN A 183 -18.03 -13.31 11.06
N GLU A 184 -17.25 -13.03 12.12
CA GLU A 184 -16.23 -11.97 12.13
C GLU A 184 -15.18 -12.19 11.02
N PHE A 185 -14.75 -13.45 10.79
CA PHE A 185 -13.79 -13.78 9.74
C PHE A 185 -14.35 -13.56 8.33
N PHE A 186 -15.57 -14.03 8.08
CA PHE A 186 -16.21 -13.82 6.78
C PHE A 186 -16.35 -12.32 6.45
N GLU A 187 -16.65 -11.51 7.42
CA GLU A 187 -16.73 -10.07 7.22
C GLU A 187 -15.38 -9.48 6.78
N ILE A 188 -14.30 -9.78 7.53
CA ILE A 188 -12.97 -9.25 7.17
C ILE A 188 -12.50 -9.74 5.81
N THR A 189 -12.71 -11.02 5.49
CA THR A 189 -12.33 -11.54 4.17
C THR A 189 -13.16 -10.88 3.05
N ARG A 190 -14.43 -10.60 3.30
CA ARG A 190 -15.29 -9.88 2.37
C ARG A 190 -14.85 -8.43 2.16
N PHE A 191 -14.43 -7.74 3.21
CA PHE A 191 -13.89 -6.37 3.10
C PHE A 191 -12.60 -6.33 2.27
N ASN A 192 -11.70 -7.30 2.46
CA ASN A 192 -10.42 -7.36 1.73
C ASN A 192 -10.53 -7.79 0.25
N LEU A 193 -11.65 -8.44 -0.15
CA LEU A 193 -11.77 -9.07 -1.48
C LEU A 193 -12.66 -8.32 -2.48
N SER A 194 -13.40 -7.30 -2.07
CA SER A 194 -14.39 -6.68 -2.97
C SER A 194 -14.37 -5.15 -2.93
N ASN A 195 -14.60 -4.56 -4.11
CA ASN A 195 -15.14 -3.21 -4.21
C ASN A 195 -16.54 -3.22 -3.56
N ILE A 196 -16.60 -2.97 -2.24
CA ILE A 196 -17.86 -2.98 -1.50
C ILE A 196 -18.65 -1.76 -1.94
N SER A 197 -19.74 -2.00 -2.64
CA SER A 197 -20.77 -0.98 -2.87
C SER A 197 -21.61 -0.83 -1.60
N LEU A 198 -21.70 0.39 -1.09
CA LEU A 198 -22.58 0.73 0.04
C LEU A 198 -24.02 0.90 -0.47
N GLU A 199 -24.97 0.27 0.19
CA GLU A 199 -26.39 0.45 -0.05
C GLU A 199 -26.94 1.56 0.83
N TYR A 200 -26.84 2.79 0.37
CA TYR A 200 -27.26 3.97 1.12
C TYR A 200 -28.78 4.07 1.23
N SER A 201 -29.27 4.25 2.45
CA SER A 201 -30.64 4.62 2.76
C SER A 201 -30.70 5.70 3.85
N THR A 202 -31.78 6.49 3.89
CA THR A 202 -31.99 7.50 4.92
C THR A 202 -32.82 6.91 6.05
N VAL A 203 -32.25 6.88 7.26
CA VAL A 203 -32.86 6.26 8.44
C VAL A 203 -32.74 7.16 9.67
N SER A 204 -33.57 6.89 10.67
CA SER A 204 -33.49 7.57 11.95
C SER A 204 -32.34 6.99 12.81
N LEU A 205 -31.27 7.75 12.96
CA LEU A 205 -30.15 7.42 13.83
C LEU A 205 -30.62 7.26 15.29
N THR A 206 -31.51 8.15 15.74
CA THR A 206 -32.10 8.09 17.08
C THR A 206 -32.72 6.73 17.35
N ARG A 207 -33.57 6.23 16.45
CA ARG A 207 -34.20 4.91 16.59
C ARG A 207 -33.20 3.76 16.53
N MET A 208 -32.18 3.85 15.67
CA MET A 208 -31.15 2.81 15.61
C MET A 208 -30.41 2.69 16.95
N LEU A 209 -30.05 3.80 17.57
CA LEU A 209 -29.35 3.78 18.87
C LEU A 209 -30.27 3.38 20.04
N GLU A 210 -31.55 3.76 20.00
CA GLU A 210 -32.56 3.30 20.97
C GLU A 210 -32.75 1.78 20.89
N GLN A 211 -32.90 1.23 19.69
CA GLN A 211 -33.02 -0.21 19.48
C GLN A 211 -31.80 -0.96 19.97
N LEU A 212 -30.60 -0.49 19.58
CA LEU A 212 -29.33 -1.08 20.01
C LEU A 212 -29.21 -1.13 21.53
N THR A 213 -29.46 -0.02 22.21
CA THR A 213 -29.38 0.01 23.70
C THR A 213 -30.42 -0.88 24.35
N TYR A 214 -31.59 -1.03 23.76
CA TYR A 214 -32.62 -1.96 24.24
C TYR A 214 -32.18 -3.42 24.11
N GLU A 215 -31.60 -3.81 22.97
CA GLU A 215 -31.07 -5.17 22.73
C GLU A 215 -29.94 -5.54 23.71
N PHE A 216 -29.10 -4.56 24.11
CA PHE A 216 -28.02 -4.77 25.06
C PHE A 216 -28.46 -4.76 26.54
N LYS A 217 -29.70 -4.44 26.85
CA LYS A 217 -30.19 -4.32 28.23
C LYS A 217 -29.93 -5.57 29.11
N PRO A 218 -30.14 -6.82 28.66
CA PRO A 218 -29.83 -8.01 29.45
C PRO A 218 -28.34 -8.10 29.80
N THR A 219 -27.46 -7.80 28.83
CA THR A 219 -26.00 -7.85 29.04
C THR A 219 -25.50 -6.72 29.96
N LEU A 220 -26.10 -5.55 29.87
CA LEU A 220 -25.82 -4.43 30.78
C LEU A 220 -26.21 -4.77 32.23
N MET A 221 -27.37 -5.38 32.38
CA MET A 221 -27.87 -5.79 33.73
C MET A 221 -26.99 -6.87 34.37
N SER A 222 -26.45 -7.81 33.63
CA SER A 222 -25.56 -8.86 34.14
C SER A 222 -24.27 -8.33 34.74
N LYS A 223 -23.82 -7.12 34.35
CA LYS A 223 -22.64 -6.40 34.90
C LYS A 223 -23.01 -5.19 35.77
N ASN A 224 -24.28 -5.04 36.13
CA ASN A 224 -24.80 -3.87 36.84
C ASN A 224 -24.46 -2.52 36.15
N LEU A 225 -24.35 -2.52 34.81
CA LEU A 225 -24.05 -1.31 34.05
C LEU A 225 -25.35 -0.55 33.75
N LYS A 226 -25.23 0.78 33.81
CA LYS A 226 -26.28 1.71 33.36
C LYS A 226 -25.91 2.28 31.98
N TYR A 227 -26.89 2.83 31.27
CA TYR A 227 -26.59 3.61 30.06
C TYR A 227 -27.39 4.91 30.04
N THR A 228 -26.82 5.90 29.36
CA THR A 228 -27.49 7.18 29.04
C THR A 228 -27.38 7.40 27.54
N LEU A 229 -28.51 7.80 26.91
CA LEU A 229 -28.58 8.07 25.49
C LEU A 229 -28.97 9.54 25.28
N ASN A 230 -28.00 10.36 24.90
CA ASN A 230 -28.15 11.80 24.64
C ASN A 230 -28.06 12.07 23.14
N VAL A 231 -29.17 11.91 22.45
CA VAL A 231 -29.27 12.07 20.99
C VAL A 231 -30.37 13.06 20.68
N THR A 232 -30.13 13.95 19.71
CA THR A 232 -31.16 14.86 19.22
C THR A 232 -32.35 14.07 18.70
N PRO A 233 -33.59 14.40 19.10
CA PRO A 233 -34.79 13.70 18.61
C PRO A 233 -34.89 13.76 17.09
N ASN A 234 -35.32 12.63 16.48
CA ASN A 234 -35.53 12.49 15.04
C ASN A 234 -34.30 12.79 14.15
N MET A 235 -33.08 12.59 14.67
CA MET A 235 -31.86 12.73 13.89
C MET A 235 -31.85 11.72 12.74
N MET A 236 -31.70 12.21 11.52
CA MET A 236 -31.64 11.36 10.32
C MET A 236 -30.22 11.22 9.82
N ILE A 237 -29.86 10.04 9.32
CA ILE A 237 -28.55 9.77 8.71
C ILE A 237 -28.76 9.01 7.39
N ARG A 238 -27.96 9.33 6.38
CA ARG A 238 -27.89 8.56 5.12
C ARG A 238 -26.66 7.65 5.16
N CYS A 239 -26.90 6.36 5.30
CA CYS A 239 -25.83 5.35 5.44
C CYS A 239 -26.29 3.97 4.92
N ASP A 240 -25.37 3.02 4.83
CA ASP A 240 -25.71 1.60 4.77
C ASP A 240 -26.09 1.14 6.18
N VAL A 241 -27.37 0.88 6.37
CA VAL A 241 -27.97 0.61 7.69
C VAL A 241 -27.32 -0.60 8.36
N ASN A 242 -27.17 -1.69 7.63
CA ASN A 242 -26.64 -2.95 8.17
C ASN A 242 -25.19 -2.78 8.63
N LYS A 243 -24.38 -2.10 7.82
CA LYS A 243 -22.99 -1.84 8.16
C LYS A 243 -22.85 -0.85 9.31
N MET A 244 -23.64 0.22 9.32
CA MET A 244 -23.60 1.21 10.38
C MET A 244 -24.11 0.64 11.72
N GLN A 245 -25.15 -0.20 11.71
CA GLN A 245 -25.61 -0.91 12.91
C GLN A 245 -24.48 -1.77 13.48
N ARG A 246 -23.67 -2.41 12.63
CA ARG A 246 -22.52 -3.21 13.04
C ARG A 246 -21.42 -2.35 13.70
N VAL A 247 -21.18 -1.12 13.20
CA VAL A 247 -20.28 -0.17 13.89
C VAL A 247 -20.71 0.07 15.32
N PHE A 248 -21.99 0.41 15.50
CA PHE A 248 -22.53 0.72 16.82
C PHE A 248 -22.55 -0.49 17.74
N ASP A 249 -22.89 -1.69 17.21
CA ASP A 249 -22.82 -2.95 17.95
C ASP A 249 -21.38 -3.22 18.44
N ASN A 250 -20.39 -3.09 17.58
CA ASN A 250 -18.99 -3.30 17.95
C ASN A 250 -18.52 -2.33 19.02
N LEU A 251 -18.90 -1.05 18.92
CA LEU A 251 -18.53 -0.03 19.92
C LEU A 251 -19.22 -0.24 21.25
N LEU A 252 -20.53 -0.53 21.25
CA LEU A 252 -21.27 -0.76 22.50
C LEU A 252 -20.84 -2.08 23.15
N ARG A 253 -20.66 -3.14 22.36
CA ARG A 253 -20.14 -4.42 22.83
C ARG A 253 -18.73 -4.28 23.47
N ASN A 254 -17.87 -3.43 22.89
CA ASN A 254 -16.57 -3.09 23.45
C ASN A 254 -16.74 -2.34 24.78
N ALA A 255 -17.57 -1.31 24.80
CA ALA A 255 -17.85 -0.54 26.02
C ALA A 255 -18.37 -1.43 27.16
N VAL A 256 -19.37 -2.28 26.89
CA VAL A 256 -19.94 -3.21 27.90
C VAL A 256 -18.90 -4.20 28.41
N TYR A 257 -18.03 -4.70 27.53
CA TYR A 257 -17.04 -5.69 27.94
C TYR A 257 -15.95 -5.12 28.86
N TYR A 258 -15.41 -3.96 28.51
CA TYR A 258 -14.28 -3.36 29.21
C TYR A 258 -14.67 -2.42 30.36
N SER A 259 -15.94 -2.06 30.50
CA SER A 259 -16.40 -1.22 31.61
C SER A 259 -16.20 -1.87 32.96
N PHE A 260 -15.85 -1.05 33.92
CA PHE A 260 -15.96 -1.42 35.35
C PHE A 260 -17.42 -1.66 35.71
N GLU A 261 -17.67 -2.60 36.62
CA GLU A 261 -19.00 -2.83 37.18
C GLU A 261 -19.54 -1.57 37.87
N ASP A 262 -20.85 -1.44 37.94
CA ASP A 262 -21.55 -0.32 38.59
C ASP A 262 -21.31 1.06 37.94
N THR A 263 -20.83 1.09 36.70
CA THR A 263 -20.60 2.36 35.96
C THR A 263 -21.68 2.62 34.89
N THR A 264 -21.60 3.80 34.28
CA THR A 264 -22.54 4.22 33.24
C THR A 264 -21.80 4.34 31.87
N ILE A 265 -22.40 3.77 30.83
CA ILE A 265 -21.99 3.96 29.44
C ILE A 265 -22.81 5.12 28.90
N GLU A 266 -22.12 6.15 28.36
CA GLU A 266 -22.78 7.31 27.76
C GLU A 266 -22.66 7.22 26.23
N ILE A 267 -23.80 7.36 25.54
CA ILE A 267 -23.87 7.45 24.07
C ILE A 267 -24.42 8.82 23.73
N THR A 268 -23.66 9.60 22.97
CA THR A 268 -24.08 10.94 22.54
C THR A 268 -24.02 11.03 21.03
N ALA A 269 -25.01 11.69 20.41
CA ALA A 269 -24.98 12.01 18.99
C ALA A 269 -25.45 13.44 18.79
N VAL A 270 -24.62 14.24 18.12
CA VAL A 270 -24.87 15.65 17.84
C VAL A 270 -24.60 15.91 16.37
N GLN A 271 -25.45 16.68 15.75
CA GLN A 271 -25.22 17.19 14.39
C GLN A 271 -24.46 18.52 14.48
N GLU A 272 -23.30 18.58 13.84
CA GLU A 272 -22.47 19.79 13.74
C GLU A 272 -22.28 20.09 12.23
N ASP A 273 -22.89 21.15 11.72
CA ASP A 273 -22.84 21.54 10.32
C ASP A 273 -23.13 20.36 9.37
N ASP A 274 -22.12 19.94 8.61
CA ASP A 274 -22.20 18.87 7.62
C ASP A 274 -21.85 17.46 8.16
N TYR A 275 -21.70 17.32 9.47
CA TYR A 275 -21.27 16.07 10.10
C TYR A 275 -22.17 15.67 11.27
N ILE A 276 -22.31 14.37 11.46
CA ILE A 276 -22.82 13.78 12.70
C ILE A 276 -21.65 13.27 13.51
N LYS A 277 -21.55 13.75 14.74
CA LYS A 277 -20.56 13.34 15.71
C LYS A 277 -21.19 12.45 16.78
N LEU A 278 -20.77 11.20 16.81
CA LEU A 278 -21.16 10.24 17.84
C LEU A 278 -20.00 10.02 18.81
N LYS A 279 -20.34 9.79 20.08
CA LYS A 279 -19.38 9.37 21.10
C LYS A 279 -19.96 8.22 21.90
N PHE A 280 -19.15 7.19 22.11
CA PHE A 280 -19.39 6.12 23.05
C PHE A 280 -18.35 6.27 24.18
N ILE A 281 -18.82 6.51 25.39
CA ILE A 281 -17.99 6.85 26.55
C ILE A 281 -18.20 5.79 27.61
N ASN A 282 -17.15 5.21 28.12
CA ASN A 282 -17.22 4.21 29.18
C ASN A 282 -16.05 4.32 30.14
N HIS A 283 -16.24 3.83 31.37
CA HIS A 283 -15.24 3.80 32.41
C HIS A 283 -14.47 2.47 32.38
N SER A 284 -13.17 2.55 32.15
CA SER A 284 -12.30 1.38 31.99
C SER A 284 -10.86 1.77 32.33
N ASN A 285 -9.95 0.80 32.38
CA ASN A 285 -8.52 1.11 32.51
C ASN A 285 -8.04 2.04 31.41
N THR A 286 -7.24 3.04 31.76
CA THR A 286 -6.66 3.99 30.82
C THR A 286 -5.76 3.27 29.83
N ILE A 287 -5.94 3.55 28.54
CA ILE A 287 -5.12 3.04 27.46
C ILE A 287 -3.97 4.02 27.21
N PRO A 288 -2.71 3.58 27.21
CA PRO A 288 -1.57 4.44 26.85
C PRO A 288 -1.73 5.05 25.45
N GLU A 289 -1.35 6.32 25.29
CA GLU A 289 -1.52 7.08 24.06
C GLU A 289 -0.90 6.37 22.83
N GLU A 290 0.28 5.78 23.00
CA GLU A 290 0.99 5.00 21.99
C GLU A 290 0.24 3.76 21.48
N LYS A 291 -0.78 3.30 22.23
CA LYS A 291 -1.61 2.14 21.89
C LYS A 291 -2.98 2.51 21.31
N LEU A 292 -3.40 3.79 21.41
CA LEU A 292 -4.74 4.22 21.00
C LEU A 292 -5.01 4.07 19.51
N GLU A 293 -4.01 4.26 18.66
CA GLU A 293 -4.15 4.01 17.23
C GLU A 293 -4.18 2.52 16.91
N ARG A 294 -3.41 1.74 17.67
CA ARG A 294 -3.26 0.31 17.45
C ARG A 294 -4.48 -0.52 17.82
N ILE A 295 -5.35 -0.03 18.69
CA ILE A 295 -6.60 -0.75 19.06
C ILE A 295 -7.53 -0.94 17.85
N PHE A 296 -7.34 -0.21 16.77
CA PHE A 296 -8.06 -0.36 15.49
C PHE A 296 -7.33 -1.28 14.49
N GLU A 297 -6.13 -1.78 14.83
CA GLU A 297 -5.46 -2.81 14.05
C GLU A 297 -6.17 -4.14 14.20
N GLN A 298 -6.23 -4.93 13.14
CA GLN A 298 -6.80 -6.28 13.19
C GLN A 298 -6.02 -7.14 14.18
N PHE A 299 -6.74 -7.89 15.04
CA PHE A 299 -6.19 -8.80 16.08
C PHE A 299 -5.40 -8.12 17.20
N TYR A 300 -5.30 -6.80 17.22
CA TYR A 300 -4.62 -6.12 18.30
C TYR A 300 -5.44 -6.19 19.59
N ARG A 301 -4.76 -6.53 20.69
CA ARG A 301 -5.33 -6.61 22.04
C ARG A 301 -4.37 -5.97 23.02
N LEU A 302 -4.91 -5.21 23.96
CA LEU A 302 -4.12 -4.54 25.02
C LEU A 302 -3.50 -5.54 25.98
N ASP A 303 -4.24 -6.61 26.33
CA ASP A 303 -3.81 -7.65 27.24
C ASP A 303 -3.17 -8.81 26.48
N THR A 304 -1.88 -9.00 26.71
CA THR A 304 -1.12 -10.19 26.27
C THR A 304 -1.40 -11.42 27.12
N SER A 305 -2.14 -11.27 28.26
CA SER A 305 -2.53 -12.39 29.09
C SER A 305 -3.60 -13.22 28.37
N ARG A 306 -3.17 -14.36 27.86
CA ARG A 306 -3.96 -15.40 27.19
C ARG A 306 -5.04 -16.05 28.08
N ASN A 307 -5.55 -15.36 29.09
CA ASN A 307 -6.63 -15.87 29.92
C ASN A 307 -7.89 -15.99 29.04
N SER A 308 -8.24 -17.23 28.80
CA SER A 308 -9.27 -17.76 27.90
C SER A 308 -10.70 -17.22 28.11
N ASN A 309 -10.93 -16.34 29.07
CA ASN A 309 -12.24 -15.74 29.34
C ASN A 309 -12.54 -14.48 28.51
N SER A 310 -11.55 -13.88 27.85
CA SER A 310 -11.75 -12.66 27.08
C SER A 310 -12.21 -12.86 25.62
N GLY A 311 -12.43 -14.06 25.24
CA GLY A 311 -13.16 -14.58 24.07
C GLY A 311 -13.30 -13.76 22.76
N ARG A 312 -12.53 -12.69 22.51
CA ARG A 312 -12.69 -11.82 21.33
C ARG A 312 -11.46 -11.79 20.46
N ALA A 313 -11.66 -11.90 19.16
CA ALA A 313 -10.61 -11.95 18.16
C ALA A 313 -9.84 -10.62 17.96
N GLY A 314 -10.29 -9.51 18.57
CA GLY A 314 -9.69 -8.19 18.32
C GLY A 314 -10.02 -7.60 16.94
N LEU A 315 -11.15 -8.01 16.36
CA LEU A 315 -11.58 -7.64 15.03
C LEU A 315 -12.64 -6.54 15.03
N GLY A 316 -13.44 -6.42 16.08
CA GLY A 316 -14.62 -5.54 16.12
C GLY A 316 -14.30 -4.06 15.88
N LEU A 317 -13.23 -3.52 16.49
CA LEU A 317 -12.82 -2.12 16.29
C LEU A 317 -12.22 -1.90 14.90
N ALA A 318 -11.50 -2.87 14.36
CA ALA A 318 -10.97 -2.82 13.00
C ALA A 318 -12.11 -2.78 11.97
N ILE A 319 -13.13 -3.65 12.13
CA ILE A 319 -14.33 -3.64 11.29
C ILE A 319 -15.08 -2.31 11.41
N ALA A 320 -15.22 -1.77 12.63
CA ALA A 320 -15.88 -0.49 12.84
C ALA A 320 -15.15 0.65 12.12
N LYS A 321 -13.82 0.68 12.16
CA LYS A 321 -12.99 1.68 11.47
C LYS A 321 -13.19 1.58 9.96
N GLU A 322 -13.09 0.40 9.40
CA GLU A 322 -13.21 0.18 7.95
C GLU A 322 -14.59 0.59 7.43
N ILE A 323 -15.66 0.23 8.13
CA ILE A 323 -17.02 0.65 7.75
C ILE A 323 -17.19 2.17 7.82
N VAL A 324 -16.65 2.82 8.86
CA VAL A 324 -16.72 4.29 9.00
C VAL A 324 -15.94 4.97 7.88
N GLU A 325 -14.76 4.49 7.55
CA GLU A 325 -13.93 5.00 6.44
C GLU A 325 -14.62 4.82 5.08
N LEU A 326 -15.29 3.68 4.85
CA LEU A 326 -16.12 3.47 3.64
C LEU A 326 -17.26 4.50 3.52
N HIS A 327 -17.77 5.01 4.64
CA HIS A 327 -18.76 6.10 4.67
C HIS A 327 -18.13 7.49 4.61
N ASN A 328 -16.83 7.60 4.27
CA ASN A 328 -16.04 8.84 4.28
C ASN A 328 -16.01 9.51 5.66
N GLY A 329 -16.19 8.74 6.73
CA GLY A 329 -16.13 9.17 8.10
C GLY A 329 -14.76 8.93 8.73
N THR A 330 -14.65 9.28 10.01
CA THR A 330 -13.46 9.01 10.83
C THR A 330 -13.86 8.44 12.18
N ILE A 331 -13.06 7.50 12.70
CA ILE A 331 -13.19 6.97 14.05
C ILE A 331 -11.88 7.15 14.81
N THR A 332 -11.97 7.66 16.03
CA THR A 332 -10.81 7.87 16.91
C THR A 332 -11.13 7.42 18.32
N ALA A 333 -10.11 7.11 19.09
CA ALA A 333 -10.22 6.81 20.51
C ALA A 333 -9.40 7.80 21.33
N HIS A 334 -9.91 8.16 22.49
CA HIS A 334 -9.20 8.93 23.50
C HIS A 334 -9.37 8.23 24.84
N SER A 335 -8.33 8.20 25.66
CA SER A 335 -8.38 7.54 26.96
C SER A 335 -7.60 8.35 27.99
N GLU A 336 -8.29 8.77 29.04
CA GLU A 336 -7.72 9.53 30.13
C GLU A 336 -8.55 9.30 31.42
N ASN A 337 -7.89 9.30 32.57
CA ASN A 337 -8.55 9.24 33.89
C ASN A 337 -9.57 8.09 34.03
N ASN A 338 -9.24 6.91 33.53
CA ASN A 338 -10.11 5.73 33.50
C ASN A 338 -11.41 5.92 32.69
N ILE A 339 -11.41 6.84 31.75
CA ILE A 339 -12.48 7.03 30.78
C ILE A 339 -11.93 6.75 29.38
N ILE A 340 -12.69 6.00 28.60
CA ILE A 340 -12.42 5.77 27.18
C ILE A 340 -13.55 6.39 26.37
N ILE A 341 -13.20 7.13 25.34
CA ILE A 341 -14.11 7.81 24.42
C ILE A 341 -13.81 7.33 23.01
N PHE A 342 -14.72 6.59 22.41
CA PHE A 342 -14.72 6.34 20.97
C PHE A 342 -15.54 7.42 20.29
N LYS A 343 -14.92 8.17 19.38
CA LYS A 343 -15.54 9.25 18.62
C LYS A 343 -15.65 8.84 17.16
N VAL A 344 -16.86 8.86 16.63
CA VAL A 344 -17.17 8.62 15.23
C VAL A 344 -17.71 9.89 14.61
N ILE A 345 -17.17 10.31 13.47
CA ILE A 345 -17.63 11.45 12.68
C ILE A 345 -18.04 10.92 11.31
N ILE A 346 -19.29 11.19 10.93
CA ILE A 346 -19.83 10.75 9.64
C ILE A 346 -20.35 11.98 8.90
N PRO A 347 -19.96 12.21 7.63
CA PRO A 347 -20.49 13.32 6.86
C PRO A 347 -21.98 13.11 6.58
N ILE A 348 -22.76 14.18 6.71
CA ILE A 348 -24.12 14.21 6.20
C ILE A 348 -23.99 14.36 4.70
N VAL A 349 -24.12 13.26 3.95
CA VAL A 349 -24.08 13.32 2.49
C VAL A 349 -25.23 14.19 2.03
N GLY A 350 -24.93 15.47 1.83
CA GLY A 350 -25.83 16.39 1.15
C GLY A 350 -26.10 15.88 -0.26
N ASN A 351 -27.28 16.11 -0.77
CA ASN A 351 -27.70 15.77 -2.12
C ASN A 351 -26.60 16.03 -3.15
N LEU A 352 -26.00 14.96 -3.71
CA LEU A 352 -25.33 14.99 -5.00
C LEU A 352 -26.36 14.67 -6.05
#